data_db45860b507ef0696518901339207078
#
_entry.id   db45860b507ef0696518901339207078
#
_cell.length_a   1.000
_cell.length_b   1.000
_cell.length_c   1.000
_cell.angle_alpha   90.00
_cell.angle_beta   90.00
_cell.angle_gamma   90.00
#
_symmetry.space_group_name_H-M   'P 1'
#
loop_
_entity.id
_entity.type
_entity.pdbx_description
1 polymer ?
#
loop_
_entity_poly.entity_id
_entity_poly.type
_entity_poly.pdbx_seq_one_letter_code
_entity_poly.pdbx_strand_id
1 'polypeptide(L)'
;MEAFDKSKYTSQDHPLAINIGRVLREKAGKNLPRPVIALLERIIHQRDINDVLYRHGHLEGKDFLRALVGEFQLDIDWVHPKRLPESGRCLFVSNHPLGGLDGISLAHMLAERYGDVRYIVSDLLYYLKPLQPVFLPVNNRQGTQARHQIEMLQQALQTDVPIGSFPAGSCSRIFDGKLQDRPWRKTFVSQAIASERDIVPLHFVGRNSRHFYWVWHLKNFLRMKFDPGQALLPDELFRARGSRYRVIVGEPIPWQSLLSEGRTPDDEAQRIRAISYQLREDYDKHHG
;
A
#
# COMPACT_ATOMS: atom_id res chain seq x y z
N MET A 1 15.39 -29.24 -12.51
CA MET A 1 15.46 -27.81 -12.15
C MET A 1 16.27 -27.16 -13.27
N GLU A 2 15.58 -26.65 -14.29
CA GLU A 2 16.25 -25.98 -15.41
C GLU A 2 16.93 -24.71 -14.92
N ALA A 3 18.16 -24.49 -15.35
CA ALA A 3 18.96 -23.35 -15.01
C ALA A 3 18.25 -22.06 -15.52
N PHE A 4 18.09 -21.11 -14.65
CA PHE A 4 17.48 -19.82 -14.94
C PHE A 4 18.24 -19.09 -16.07
N ASP A 5 17.62 -18.96 -17.23
CA ASP A 5 18.20 -18.23 -18.37
C ASP A 5 17.84 -16.73 -18.28
N LYS A 6 18.74 -15.97 -17.67
CA LYS A 6 18.63 -14.51 -17.54
C LYS A 6 18.43 -13.77 -18.88
N SER A 7 18.83 -14.35 -20.01
CA SER A 7 18.75 -13.69 -21.32
C SER A 7 17.31 -13.55 -21.83
N LYS A 8 16.40 -14.46 -21.43
CA LYS A 8 14.98 -14.43 -21.79
C LYS A 8 14.19 -13.27 -21.11
N TYR A 9 14.74 -12.65 -20.07
CA TYR A 9 14.09 -11.61 -19.25
C TYR A 9 14.53 -10.20 -19.58
N THR A 10 15.56 -10.04 -20.34
CA THR A 10 15.91 -8.77 -20.97
C THR A 10 14.98 -8.44 -22.14
N SER A 11 14.18 -9.39 -22.62
CA SER A 11 13.21 -9.12 -23.67
C SER A 11 12.06 -8.28 -23.08
N GLN A 12 11.92 -7.06 -23.58
CA GLN A 12 10.87 -6.08 -23.24
C GLN A 12 9.45 -6.60 -23.60
N ASP A 13 9.31 -7.84 -24.05
CA ASP A 13 8.10 -8.41 -24.65
C ASP A 13 7.38 -9.43 -23.76
N HIS A 14 7.92 -9.73 -22.55
CA HIS A 14 7.20 -10.61 -21.64
C HIS A 14 5.94 -9.90 -21.10
N PRO A 15 4.74 -10.52 -21.14
CA PRO A 15 3.46 -9.87 -20.82
C PRO A 15 3.35 -9.38 -19.39
N LEU A 16 4.17 -9.87 -18.47
CA LEU A 16 4.22 -9.43 -17.07
C LEU A 16 5.36 -8.44 -16.80
N ALA A 17 6.33 -8.29 -17.72
CA ALA A 17 7.50 -7.45 -17.47
C ALA A 17 7.13 -5.97 -17.34
N ILE A 18 7.61 -5.34 -16.28
CA ILE A 18 7.55 -3.91 -16.09
C ILE A 18 8.65 -3.26 -16.93
N ASN A 19 8.26 -2.25 -17.72
CA ASN A 19 9.17 -1.40 -18.45
C ASN A 19 8.87 0.06 -18.11
N ILE A 20 9.70 0.67 -17.24
CA ILE A 20 9.48 2.03 -16.76
C ILE A 20 9.55 3.05 -17.90
N GLY A 21 10.38 2.83 -18.91
CA GLY A 21 10.47 3.70 -20.08
C GLY A 21 9.17 3.75 -20.87
N ARG A 22 8.47 2.60 -21.00
CA ARG A 22 7.13 2.51 -21.62
C ARG A 22 6.08 3.16 -20.73
N VAL A 23 6.04 2.85 -19.44
CA VAL A 23 5.09 3.44 -18.48
C VAL A 23 5.18 4.97 -18.45
N LEU A 24 6.39 5.52 -18.45
CA LEU A 24 6.60 6.97 -18.47
C LEU A 24 6.16 7.62 -19.79
N ARG A 25 6.38 6.97 -20.93
CA ARG A 25 5.87 7.46 -22.23
C ARG A 25 4.37 7.51 -22.26
N GLU A 26 3.71 6.45 -21.79
CA GLU A 26 2.24 6.36 -21.77
C GLU A 26 1.61 7.38 -20.81
N LYS A 27 2.23 7.62 -19.64
CA LYS A 27 1.70 8.53 -18.63
C LYS A 27 2.10 9.99 -18.81
N ALA A 28 3.34 10.25 -19.17
CA ALA A 28 3.89 11.61 -19.25
C ALA A 28 3.97 12.17 -20.66
N GLY A 29 3.73 11.35 -21.69
CA GLY A 29 3.81 11.76 -23.10
C GLY A 29 5.22 12.21 -23.53
N LYS A 30 6.26 11.96 -22.71
CA LYS A 30 7.62 12.43 -22.96
C LYS A 30 8.59 11.27 -23.12
N ASN A 31 9.41 11.33 -24.16
CA ASN A 31 10.57 10.46 -24.32
C ASN A 31 11.72 11.02 -23.50
N LEU A 32 12.08 10.31 -22.42
CA LEU A 32 13.26 10.64 -21.64
C LEU A 32 14.53 10.12 -22.32
N PRO A 33 15.68 10.81 -22.18
CA PRO A 33 16.98 10.32 -22.66
C PRO A 33 17.32 8.93 -22.08
N ARG A 34 17.94 8.08 -22.90
CA ARG A 34 18.34 6.72 -22.48
C ARG A 34 19.11 6.65 -21.15
N PRO A 35 20.09 7.54 -20.85
CA PRO A 35 20.77 7.49 -19.56
C PRO A 35 19.86 7.73 -18.37
N VAL A 36 18.84 8.60 -18.53
CA VAL A 36 17.85 8.88 -17.48
C VAL A 36 16.96 7.67 -17.25
N ILE A 37 16.51 7.00 -18.33
CA ILE A 37 15.73 5.77 -18.23
C ILE A 37 16.55 4.69 -17.53
N ALA A 38 17.81 4.46 -17.92
CA ALA A 38 18.70 3.47 -17.32
C ALA A 38 18.94 3.74 -15.81
N LEU A 39 19.07 5.01 -15.41
CA LEU A 39 19.16 5.39 -14.00
C LEU A 39 17.86 5.07 -13.25
N LEU A 40 16.70 5.39 -13.82
CA LEU A 40 15.41 5.07 -13.20
C LEU A 40 15.19 3.57 -13.10
N GLU A 41 15.50 2.78 -14.14
CA GLU A 41 15.44 1.31 -14.12
C GLU A 41 16.26 0.72 -12.96
N ARG A 42 17.43 1.28 -12.71
CA ARG A 42 18.29 0.88 -11.59
C ARG A 42 17.69 1.26 -10.25
N ILE A 43 17.19 2.50 -10.10
CA ILE A 43 16.62 2.99 -8.83
C ILE A 43 15.37 2.20 -8.44
N ILE A 44 14.52 1.87 -9.41
CA ILE A 44 13.29 1.11 -9.14
C ILE A 44 13.53 -0.40 -9.08
N HIS A 45 14.77 -0.87 -9.23
CA HIS A 45 15.09 -2.31 -9.27
C HIS A 45 14.30 -3.07 -10.36
N GLN A 46 14.13 -2.48 -11.54
CA GLN A 46 13.29 -3.05 -12.60
C GLN A 46 13.65 -4.50 -12.94
N ARG A 47 14.94 -4.84 -12.95
CA ARG A 47 15.41 -6.21 -13.23
C ARG A 47 14.99 -7.18 -12.13
N ASP A 48 15.17 -6.76 -10.86
CA ASP A 48 14.85 -7.61 -9.72
C ASP A 48 13.33 -7.81 -9.60
N ILE A 49 12.53 -6.76 -9.86
CA ILE A 49 11.06 -6.86 -9.93
C ILE A 49 10.65 -7.83 -11.04
N ASN A 50 11.24 -7.72 -12.22
CA ASN A 50 10.94 -8.62 -13.34
C ASN A 50 11.37 -10.06 -13.05
N ASP A 51 12.48 -10.28 -12.33
CA ASP A 51 12.88 -11.59 -11.84
C ASP A 51 11.84 -12.21 -10.89
N VAL A 52 11.29 -11.42 -9.98
CA VAL A 52 10.21 -11.83 -9.05
C VAL A 52 8.94 -12.16 -9.84
N LEU A 53 8.54 -11.30 -10.75
CA LEU A 53 7.36 -11.50 -11.61
C LEU A 53 7.52 -12.77 -12.48
N TYR A 54 8.71 -13.07 -12.93
CA TYR A 54 8.96 -14.28 -13.67
C TYR A 54 8.80 -15.54 -12.83
N ARG A 55 9.45 -15.57 -11.66
CA ARG A 55 9.39 -16.75 -10.79
C ARG A 55 8.00 -17.03 -10.23
N HIS A 56 7.25 -15.97 -9.93
CA HIS A 56 5.98 -16.05 -9.19
C HIS A 56 4.76 -15.54 -9.97
N GLY A 57 4.92 -14.96 -11.17
CA GLY A 57 3.83 -14.32 -11.91
C GLY A 57 2.78 -15.30 -12.47
N HIS A 58 2.94 -16.60 -12.31
CA HIS A 58 1.92 -17.61 -12.55
C HIS A 58 0.92 -17.72 -11.39
N LEU A 59 1.24 -17.13 -10.22
CA LEU A 59 0.37 -17.03 -9.07
C LEU A 59 -0.42 -15.71 -9.15
N GLU A 60 -1.59 -15.67 -8.54
CA GLU A 60 -2.43 -14.48 -8.50
C GLU A 60 -2.99 -14.22 -7.10
N GLY A 61 -3.39 -12.99 -6.84
CA GLY A 61 -4.09 -12.60 -5.62
C GLY A 61 -3.30 -12.95 -4.36
N LYS A 62 -3.95 -13.68 -3.44
CA LYS A 62 -3.35 -14.06 -2.15
C LYS A 62 -2.10 -14.96 -2.28
N ASP A 63 -2.07 -15.84 -3.29
CA ASP A 63 -0.94 -16.74 -3.46
C ASP A 63 0.30 -15.99 -3.96
N PHE A 64 0.11 -14.97 -4.79
CA PHE A 64 1.19 -14.07 -5.17
C PHE A 64 1.65 -13.19 -3.99
N LEU A 65 0.72 -12.70 -3.15
CA LEU A 65 1.08 -11.99 -1.91
C LEU A 65 1.93 -12.86 -0.97
N ARG A 66 1.54 -14.12 -0.78
CA ARG A 66 2.31 -15.09 0.02
C ARG A 66 3.70 -15.32 -0.56
N ALA A 67 3.80 -15.47 -1.89
CA ALA A 67 5.08 -15.61 -2.58
C ALA A 67 5.98 -14.38 -2.40
N LEU A 68 5.42 -13.16 -2.44
CA LEU A 68 6.17 -11.93 -2.21
C LEU A 68 6.69 -11.84 -0.77
N VAL A 69 5.86 -12.14 0.24
CA VAL A 69 6.28 -12.15 1.64
C VAL A 69 7.41 -13.15 1.86
N GLY A 70 7.32 -14.35 1.25
CA GLY A 70 8.38 -15.36 1.27
C GLY A 70 9.64 -14.91 0.53
N GLU A 71 9.52 -14.29 -0.65
CA GLU A 71 10.64 -13.79 -1.45
C GLU A 71 11.45 -12.73 -0.69
N PHE A 72 10.76 -11.82 -0.01
CA PHE A 72 11.39 -10.78 0.81
C PHE A 72 11.71 -11.25 2.23
N GLN A 73 11.37 -12.49 2.60
CA GLN A 73 11.62 -13.06 3.94
C GLN A 73 11.10 -12.14 5.05
N LEU A 74 9.89 -11.59 4.86
CA LEU A 74 9.29 -10.68 5.82
C LEU A 74 8.69 -11.47 6.97
N ASP A 75 9.03 -11.07 8.20
CA ASP A 75 8.41 -11.56 9.43
C ASP A 75 7.46 -10.48 9.94
N ILE A 76 6.15 -10.79 9.96
CA ILE A 76 5.12 -9.79 10.25
C ILE A 76 4.18 -10.34 11.31
N ASP A 77 4.14 -9.69 12.47
CA ASP A 77 3.34 -10.10 13.61
C ASP A 77 2.13 -9.20 13.83
N TRP A 78 0.99 -9.82 14.15
CA TRP A 78 -0.14 -9.12 14.76
C TRP A 78 0.11 -8.86 16.24
N VAL A 79 -0.08 -7.62 16.68
CA VAL A 79 -0.18 -7.25 18.09
C VAL A 79 -1.66 -7.06 18.41
N HIS A 80 -2.15 -7.69 19.47
CA HIS A 80 -3.57 -7.78 19.84
C HIS A 80 -4.48 -8.45 18.78
N PRO A 81 -4.12 -9.64 18.24
CA PRO A 81 -4.88 -10.31 17.18
C PRO A 81 -6.32 -10.67 17.59
N LYS A 82 -6.61 -10.75 18.90
CA LYS A 82 -7.95 -11.00 19.45
C LYS A 82 -8.96 -9.87 19.15
N ARG A 83 -8.48 -8.67 18.78
CA ARG A 83 -9.32 -7.54 18.37
C ARG A 83 -9.77 -7.64 16.91
N LEU A 84 -9.18 -8.53 16.12
CA LEU A 84 -9.62 -8.76 14.76
C LEU A 84 -11.03 -9.36 14.77
N PRO A 85 -12.01 -8.75 14.07
CA PRO A 85 -13.35 -9.30 13.96
C PRO A 85 -13.35 -10.71 13.36
N GLU A 86 -14.36 -11.51 13.69
CA GLU A 86 -14.53 -12.82 13.07
C GLU A 86 -14.93 -12.68 11.59
N SER A 87 -15.81 -11.73 11.29
CA SER A 87 -16.20 -11.39 9.92
C SER A 87 -15.17 -10.47 9.26
N GLY A 88 -14.83 -10.76 8.00
CA GLY A 88 -14.02 -9.89 7.17
C GLY A 88 -14.74 -8.62 6.67
N ARG A 89 -16.06 -8.48 6.90
CA ARG A 89 -16.86 -7.33 6.44
C ARG A 89 -16.49 -6.03 7.17
N CYS A 90 -15.24 -5.64 7.10
CA CYS A 90 -14.69 -4.46 7.74
C CYS A 90 -13.86 -3.62 6.76
N LEU A 91 -13.67 -2.34 7.10
CA LEU A 91 -12.65 -1.48 6.51
C LEU A 91 -11.44 -1.43 7.45
N PHE A 92 -10.32 -1.98 7.01
CA PHE A 92 -9.06 -1.94 7.72
C PHE A 92 -8.26 -0.71 7.28
N VAL A 93 -7.99 0.21 8.20
CA VAL A 93 -7.33 1.48 7.90
C VAL A 93 -6.04 1.62 8.69
N SER A 94 -4.95 1.98 8.03
CA SER A 94 -3.63 2.05 8.65
C SER A 94 -2.87 3.32 8.27
N ASN A 95 -1.90 3.71 9.10
CA ASN A 95 -0.81 4.58 8.67
C ASN A 95 0.01 3.89 7.57
N HIS A 96 0.81 4.67 6.83
CA HIS A 96 1.50 4.21 5.62
C HIS A 96 3.01 4.51 5.67
N PRO A 97 3.79 3.89 6.57
CA PRO A 97 5.18 4.28 6.78
C PRO A 97 6.15 3.84 5.68
N LEU A 98 5.90 2.69 5.01
CA LEU A 98 6.87 2.03 4.14
C LEU A 98 6.50 2.03 2.65
N GLY A 99 5.28 2.37 2.29
CA GLY A 99 4.83 2.37 0.91
C GLY A 99 4.43 0.99 0.41
N GLY A 100 5.13 0.43 -0.60
CA GLY A 100 4.75 -0.86 -1.16
C GLY A 100 4.80 -2.02 -0.17
N LEU A 101 5.73 -1.98 0.78
CA LEU A 101 5.96 -3.07 1.73
C LEU A 101 4.81 -3.23 2.72
N ASP A 102 4.36 -2.14 3.36
CA ASP A 102 3.24 -2.22 4.30
C ASP A 102 1.93 -2.59 3.59
N GLY A 103 1.74 -2.16 2.34
CA GLY A 103 0.61 -2.57 1.51
C GLY A 103 0.60 -4.08 1.23
N ILE A 104 1.73 -4.64 0.79
CA ILE A 104 1.91 -6.09 0.56
C ILE A 104 1.70 -6.86 1.87
N SER A 105 2.32 -6.38 2.95
CA SER A 105 2.26 -7.03 4.27
C SER A 105 0.83 -7.09 4.81
N LEU A 106 0.14 -5.96 4.85
CA LEU A 106 -1.23 -5.90 5.36
C LEU A 106 -2.21 -6.67 4.46
N ALA A 107 -2.08 -6.57 3.14
CA ALA A 107 -2.90 -7.36 2.22
C ALA A 107 -2.69 -8.87 2.43
N HIS A 108 -1.42 -9.32 2.58
CA HIS A 108 -1.11 -10.71 2.89
C HIS A 108 -1.74 -11.16 4.21
N MET A 109 -1.50 -10.41 5.30
CA MET A 109 -2.01 -10.78 6.62
C MET A 109 -3.54 -10.87 6.66
N LEU A 110 -4.25 -9.95 5.99
CA LEU A 110 -5.70 -9.98 5.89
C LEU A 110 -6.18 -11.14 5.00
N ALA A 111 -5.50 -11.41 3.89
CA ALA A 111 -5.84 -12.54 3.02
C ALA A 111 -5.63 -13.90 3.73
N GLU A 112 -4.58 -14.04 4.53
CA GLU A 112 -4.36 -15.25 5.34
C GLU A 112 -5.45 -15.42 6.42
N ARG A 113 -5.87 -14.34 7.04
CA ARG A 113 -6.87 -14.38 8.13
C ARG A 113 -8.30 -14.63 7.62
N TYR A 114 -8.69 -14.05 6.47
CA TYR A 114 -10.07 -14.04 5.98
C TYR A 114 -10.26 -14.78 4.66
N GLY A 115 -9.20 -15.32 4.08
CA GLY A 115 -9.26 -16.10 2.83
C GLY A 115 -9.11 -15.26 1.57
N ASP A 116 -9.51 -13.99 1.58
CA ASP A 116 -9.40 -13.03 0.48
C ASP A 116 -9.23 -11.60 1.04
N VAL A 117 -8.90 -10.64 0.19
CA VAL A 117 -8.79 -9.22 0.56
C VAL A 117 -8.94 -8.32 -0.66
N ARG A 118 -9.44 -7.11 -0.44
CA ARG A 118 -9.32 -6.02 -1.42
C ARG A 118 -8.56 -4.87 -0.79
N TYR A 119 -7.63 -4.28 -1.53
CA TYR A 119 -6.81 -3.18 -1.04
C TYR A 119 -6.89 -1.97 -1.95
N ILE A 120 -7.27 -0.81 -1.40
CA ILE A 120 -7.38 0.44 -2.15
C ILE A 120 -5.96 0.98 -2.39
N VAL A 121 -5.57 1.05 -3.67
CA VAL A 121 -4.21 1.43 -4.09
C VAL A 121 -4.20 2.53 -5.14
N SER A 122 -3.04 3.18 -5.30
CA SER A 122 -2.82 4.07 -6.44
C SER A 122 -2.76 3.28 -7.76
N ASP A 123 -3.11 3.95 -8.84
CA ASP A 123 -3.14 3.36 -10.20
C ASP A 123 -1.76 2.82 -10.68
N LEU A 124 -0.66 3.25 -10.07
CA LEU A 124 0.67 2.76 -10.43
C LEU A 124 0.87 1.28 -10.06
N LEU A 125 0.34 0.86 -8.91
CA LEU A 125 0.45 -0.53 -8.45
C LEU A 125 -0.43 -1.50 -9.26
N TYR A 126 -1.41 -0.99 -9.97
CA TYR A 126 -2.27 -1.79 -10.86
C TYR A 126 -1.52 -2.39 -12.07
N TYR A 127 -0.30 -1.92 -12.36
CA TYR A 127 0.57 -2.54 -13.36
C TYR A 127 1.16 -3.88 -12.91
N LEU A 128 1.10 -4.20 -11.63
CA LEU A 128 1.45 -5.52 -11.11
C LEU A 128 0.28 -6.49 -11.34
N LYS A 129 0.19 -7.02 -12.55
CA LYS A 129 -0.93 -7.88 -12.98
C LYS A 129 -1.30 -8.99 -12.00
N PRO A 130 -0.37 -9.74 -11.39
CA PRO A 130 -0.70 -10.78 -10.42
C PRO A 130 -1.45 -10.27 -9.17
N LEU A 131 -1.35 -8.97 -8.87
CA LEU A 131 -2.07 -8.35 -7.74
C LEU A 131 -3.40 -7.68 -8.14
N GLN A 132 -3.76 -7.66 -9.43
CA GLN A 132 -5.03 -7.09 -9.87
C GLN A 132 -6.26 -7.67 -9.16
N PRO A 133 -6.35 -8.98 -8.84
CA PRO A 133 -7.48 -9.52 -8.08
C PRO A 133 -7.62 -8.93 -6.68
N VAL A 134 -6.51 -8.47 -6.07
CA VAL A 134 -6.47 -7.89 -4.72
C VAL A 134 -6.63 -6.37 -4.76
N PHE A 135 -6.16 -5.70 -5.80
CA PHE A 135 -6.06 -4.25 -5.82
C PHE A 135 -7.29 -3.58 -6.40
N LEU A 136 -7.81 -2.61 -5.66
CA LEU A 136 -8.85 -1.68 -6.09
C LEU A 136 -8.17 -0.34 -6.45
N PRO A 137 -7.91 -0.08 -7.73
CA PRO A 137 -7.29 1.17 -8.13
C PRO A 137 -8.25 2.33 -7.93
N VAL A 138 -7.79 3.39 -7.26
CA VAL A 138 -8.52 4.66 -7.18
C VAL A 138 -7.75 5.72 -7.96
N ASN A 139 -8.41 6.33 -8.92
CA ASN A 139 -7.81 7.35 -9.77
C ASN A 139 -8.64 8.63 -9.71
N ASN A 140 -7.95 9.78 -9.63
CA ASN A 140 -8.58 11.10 -9.76
C ASN A 140 -8.80 11.50 -11.24
N ARG A 141 -8.70 10.56 -12.19
CA ARG A 141 -8.88 10.84 -13.61
C ARG A 141 -10.36 10.77 -13.98
N GLN A 142 -10.75 11.58 -14.96
CA GLN A 142 -12.09 11.56 -15.55
C GLN A 142 -12.14 10.55 -16.70
N GLY A 143 -13.33 9.99 -16.98
CA GLY A 143 -13.56 9.11 -18.13
C GLY A 143 -14.02 7.70 -17.77
N THR A 144 -14.07 6.83 -18.77
CA THR A 144 -14.57 5.45 -18.66
C THR A 144 -13.78 4.58 -17.67
N GLN A 145 -12.46 4.77 -17.60
CA GLN A 145 -11.63 4.05 -16.64
C GLN A 145 -11.95 4.41 -15.18
N ALA A 146 -12.24 5.70 -14.91
CA ALA A 146 -12.64 6.12 -13.58
C ALA A 146 -13.99 5.51 -13.15
N ARG A 147 -14.94 5.40 -14.07
CA ARG A 147 -16.24 4.75 -13.82
C ARG A 147 -16.06 3.28 -13.47
N HIS A 148 -15.30 2.54 -14.26
CA HIS A 148 -15.02 1.13 -14.01
C HIS A 148 -14.36 0.91 -12.64
N GLN A 149 -13.41 1.77 -12.24
CA GLN A 149 -12.76 1.70 -10.92
C GLN A 149 -13.74 1.96 -9.77
N ILE A 150 -14.66 2.90 -9.95
CA ILE A 150 -15.73 3.18 -8.99
C ILE A 150 -16.67 1.96 -8.88
N GLU A 151 -17.04 1.35 -10.00
CA GLU A 151 -17.87 0.14 -10.03
C GLU A 151 -17.19 -1.03 -9.31
N MET A 152 -15.91 -1.28 -9.56
CA MET A 152 -15.13 -2.30 -8.85
C MET A 152 -15.13 -2.08 -7.33
N LEU A 153 -14.93 -0.83 -6.90
CA LEU A 153 -14.94 -0.49 -5.48
C LEU A 153 -16.35 -0.68 -4.88
N GLN A 154 -17.40 -0.23 -5.59
CA GLN A 154 -18.78 -0.42 -5.14
C GLN A 154 -19.15 -1.90 -5.03
N GLN A 155 -18.76 -2.72 -6.01
CA GLN A 155 -18.95 -4.16 -5.96
C GLN A 155 -18.22 -4.78 -4.76
N ALA A 156 -16.96 -4.40 -4.52
CA ALA A 156 -16.20 -4.89 -3.38
C ALA A 156 -16.86 -4.51 -2.04
N LEU A 157 -17.40 -3.30 -1.93
CA LEU A 157 -18.11 -2.82 -0.74
C LEU A 157 -19.40 -3.61 -0.46
N GLN A 158 -20.01 -4.26 -1.45
CA GLN A 158 -21.21 -5.12 -1.28
C GLN A 158 -20.87 -6.55 -0.85
N THR A 159 -19.61 -6.98 -0.89
CA THR A 159 -19.18 -8.33 -0.47
C THR A 159 -18.81 -8.34 1.01
N ASP A 160 -18.50 -9.53 1.57
CA ASP A 160 -17.96 -9.67 2.93
C ASP A 160 -16.42 -9.71 2.98
N VAL A 161 -15.76 -9.48 1.84
CA VAL A 161 -14.30 -9.46 1.74
C VAL A 161 -13.75 -8.25 2.49
N PRO A 162 -12.69 -8.38 3.31
CA PRO A 162 -12.05 -7.26 3.98
C PRO A 162 -11.49 -6.27 2.97
N ILE A 163 -11.63 -4.99 3.27
CA ILE A 163 -11.10 -3.93 2.44
C ILE A 163 -10.07 -3.15 3.24
N GLY A 164 -8.81 -3.13 2.76
CA GLY A 164 -7.73 -2.37 3.34
C GLY A 164 -7.51 -1.03 2.63
N SER A 165 -7.11 -0.02 3.38
CA SER A 165 -6.70 1.26 2.80
C SER A 165 -5.70 2.03 3.65
N PHE A 166 -4.99 2.94 2.99
CA PHE A 166 -4.15 3.97 3.61
C PHE A 166 -4.79 5.34 3.38
N PRO A 167 -5.59 5.85 4.34
CA PRO A 167 -6.40 7.05 4.10
C PRO A 167 -5.60 8.32 3.84
N ALA A 168 -4.32 8.37 4.25
CA ALA A 168 -3.40 9.47 3.95
C ALA A 168 -3.15 9.64 2.45
N GLY A 169 -3.32 8.58 1.65
CA GLY A 169 -3.09 8.56 0.20
C GLY A 169 -1.64 8.74 -0.23
N SER A 170 -0.71 8.73 0.72
CA SER A 170 0.75 8.81 0.50
C SER A 170 1.49 8.28 1.72
N CYS A 171 2.73 7.81 1.52
CA CYS A 171 3.56 7.33 2.63
C CYS A 171 3.81 8.42 3.66
N SER A 172 3.96 7.98 4.92
CA SER A 172 4.32 8.85 6.06
C SER A 172 5.63 9.62 5.79
N ARG A 173 5.70 10.82 6.33
CA ARG A 173 6.86 11.70 6.22
C ARG A 173 7.21 12.28 7.59
N ILE A 174 8.34 12.94 7.68
CA ILE A 174 8.74 13.63 8.90
C ILE A 174 8.13 15.03 8.89
N PHE A 175 7.14 15.25 9.75
CA PHE A 175 6.54 16.56 10.03
C PHE A 175 6.81 16.90 11.49
N ASP A 176 7.34 18.08 11.76
CA ASP A 176 7.68 18.56 13.12
C ASP A 176 8.51 17.55 13.92
N GLY A 177 9.51 16.94 13.25
CA GLY A 177 10.40 15.94 13.85
C GLY A 177 9.79 14.55 14.08
N LYS A 178 8.50 14.35 13.82
CA LYS A 178 7.79 13.09 14.00
C LYS A 178 7.47 12.43 12.66
N LEU A 179 7.65 11.11 12.60
CA LEU A 179 7.20 10.31 11.47
C LEU A 179 5.69 10.13 11.56
N GLN A 180 4.97 10.69 10.60
CA GLN A 180 3.52 10.65 10.59
C GLN A 180 2.93 10.81 9.20
N ASP A 181 1.69 10.40 9.05
CA ASP A 181 0.89 10.63 7.87
C ASP A 181 0.42 12.07 7.78
N ARG A 182 0.12 12.49 6.55
CA ARG A 182 -0.74 13.64 6.32
C ARG A 182 -2.12 13.40 6.93
N PRO A 183 -2.94 14.44 7.12
CA PRO A 183 -4.34 14.28 7.52
C PRO A 183 -5.04 13.22 6.67
N TRP A 184 -5.78 12.32 7.33
CA TRP A 184 -6.50 11.26 6.65
C TRP A 184 -7.72 11.80 5.92
N ARG A 185 -7.97 11.28 4.73
CA ARG A 185 -9.13 11.69 3.91
C ARG A 185 -10.39 10.99 4.41
N LYS A 186 -11.52 11.70 4.45
CA LYS A 186 -12.81 11.21 4.91
C LYS A 186 -13.43 10.07 4.10
N THR A 187 -12.91 9.79 2.90
CA THR A 187 -13.54 8.85 1.94
C THR A 187 -13.82 7.48 2.56
N PHE A 188 -12.91 6.95 3.37
CA PHE A 188 -13.11 5.65 4.02
C PHE A 188 -14.25 5.69 5.06
N VAL A 189 -14.45 6.81 5.76
CA VAL A 189 -15.59 7.00 6.70
C VAL A 189 -16.90 6.97 5.94
N SER A 190 -16.99 7.72 4.84
CA SER A 190 -18.19 7.73 3.99
C SER A 190 -18.46 6.35 3.38
N GLN A 191 -17.42 5.60 3.01
CA GLN A 191 -17.54 4.24 2.50
C GLN A 191 -18.02 3.27 3.59
N ALA A 192 -17.49 3.37 4.82
CA ALA A 192 -17.91 2.57 5.97
C ALA A 192 -19.40 2.74 6.25
N ILE A 193 -19.86 3.98 6.32
CA ILE A 193 -21.27 4.30 6.54
C ILE A 193 -22.15 3.75 5.40
N ALA A 194 -21.78 4.03 4.15
CA ALA A 194 -22.58 3.64 2.99
C ALA A 194 -22.66 2.12 2.77
N SER A 195 -21.70 1.34 3.27
CA SER A 195 -21.64 -0.12 3.12
C SER A 195 -21.90 -0.87 4.43
N GLU A 196 -22.22 -0.15 5.51
CA GLU A 196 -22.47 -0.73 6.84
C GLU A 196 -21.31 -1.61 7.33
N ARG A 197 -20.08 -1.12 7.16
CA ARG A 197 -18.85 -1.81 7.56
C ARG A 197 -18.20 -1.14 8.75
N ASP A 198 -17.86 -1.91 9.74
CA ASP A 198 -17.06 -1.44 10.86
C ASP A 198 -15.65 -1.05 10.38
N ILE A 199 -15.04 -0.09 11.08
CA ILE A 199 -13.67 0.33 10.80
C ILE A 199 -12.74 -0.32 11.84
N VAL A 200 -11.71 -1.01 11.36
CA VAL A 200 -10.64 -1.53 12.22
C VAL A 200 -9.39 -0.67 12.03
N PRO A 201 -9.07 0.20 13.02
CA PRO A 201 -7.84 0.98 12.95
C PRO A 201 -6.64 0.09 13.22
N LEU A 202 -5.64 0.18 12.35
CA LEU A 202 -4.37 -0.51 12.47
C LEU A 202 -3.24 0.51 12.62
N HIS A 203 -2.14 0.10 13.25
CA HIS A 203 -0.88 0.84 13.20
C HIS A 203 0.25 -0.06 12.74
N PHE A 204 0.81 0.23 11.58
CA PHE A 204 1.99 -0.45 11.07
C PHE A 204 3.26 0.19 11.68
N VAL A 205 4.04 -0.63 12.38
CA VAL A 205 5.28 -0.20 13.04
C VAL A 205 6.43 -0.35 12.07
N GLY A 206 6.91 0.76 11.50
CA GLY A 206 8.01 0.75 10.55
C GLY A 206 8.49 2.16 10.20
N ARG A 207 9.64 2.23 9.55
CA ARG A 207 10.16 3.46 8.94
C ARG A 207 11.10 3.10 7.79
N ASN A 208 11.10 3.92 6.77
CA ASN A 208 12.05 3.85 5.67
C ASN A 208 13.46 4.30 6.11
N SER A 209 14.44 4.12 5.24
CA SER A 209 15.82 4.49 5.49
C SER A 209 15.99 6.01 5.70
N ARG A 210 17.08 6.39 6.34
CA ARG A 210 17.46 7.80 6.49
C ARG A 210 17.61 8.49 5.13
N HIS A 211 18.09 7.76 4.11
CA HIS A 211 18.26 8.25 2.75
C HIS A 211 16.93 8.65 2.12
N PHE A 212 15.88 7.86 2.30
CA PHE A 212 14.52 8.15 1.82
C PHE A 212 14.02 9.51 2.34
N TYR A 213 14.16 9.76 3.65
CA TYR A 213 13.73 11.03 4.25
C TYR A 213 14.65 12.19 3.87
N TRP A 214 15.94 11.95 3.67
CA TRP A 214 16.88 12.98 3.19
C TRP A 214 16.49 13.46 1.78
N VAL A 215 16.19 12.54 0.87
CA VAL A 215 15.70 12.87 -0.49
C VAL A 215 14.41 13.68 -0.43
N TRP A 216 13.50 13.33 0.48
CA TRP A 216 12.27 14.10 0.68
C TRP A 216 12.55 15.53 1.21
N HIS A 217 13.46 15.70 2.16
CA HIS A 217 13.88 17.03 2.63
C HIS A 217 14.52 17.85 1.52
N LEU A 218 15.41 17.25 0.74
CA LEU A 218 16.05 17.90 -0.40
C LEU A 218 15.01 18.35 -1.45
N LYS A 219 14.05 17.49 -1.78
CA LYS A 219 12.91 17.82 -2.67
C LYS A 219 12.17 19.07 -2.18
N ASN A 220 11.87 19.14 -0.90
CA ASN A 220 11.13 20.28 -0.31
C ASN A 220 11.99 21.54 -0.32
N PHE A 221 13.28 21.44 0.00
CA PHE A 221 14.22 22.55 -0.07
C PHE A 221 14.33 23.11 -1.50
N LEU A 222 14.44 22.23 -2.50
CA LEU A 222 14.50 22.59 -3.91
C LEU A 222 13.12 22.93 -4.52
N ARG A 223 12.04 22.86 -3.75
CA ARG A 223 10.65 23.10 -4.20
C ARG A 223 10.27 22.31 -5.46
N MET A 224 10.75 21.06 -5.57
CA MET A 224 10.45 20.20 -6.71
C MET A 224 8.97 19.84 -6.76
N LYS A 225 8.35 19.95 -7.95
CA LYS A 225 6.91 19.66 -8.16
C LYS A 225 6.59 18.16 -8.10
N PHE A 226 7.55 17.28 -8.41
CA PHE A 226 7.38 15.82 -8.35
C PHE A 226 8.02 15.28 -7.04
N ASP A 227 7.55 14.13 -6.59
CA ASP A 227 8.11 13.46 -5.41
C ASP A 227 9.06 12.33 -5.84
N PRO A 228 10.40 12.55 -5.85
CA PRO A 228 11.36 11.51 -6.19
C PRO A 228 11.39 10.37 -5.17
N GLY A 229 10.89 10.60 -3.95
CA GLY A 229 10.77 9.56 -2.92
C GLY A 229 9.87 8.40 -3.36
N GLN A 230 8.89 8.63 -4.23
CA GLN A 230 8.07 7.53 -4.76
C GLN A 230 8.89 6.55 -5.61
N ALA A 231 9.89 7.04 -6.34
CA ALA A 231 10.78 6.18 -7.12
C ALA A 231 11.75 5.36 -6.25
N LEU A 232 11.96 5.77 -4.98
CA LEU A 232 12.81 5.05 -4.03
C LEU A 232 12.06 3.94 -3.27
N LEU A 233 10.72 3.89 -3.32
CA LEU A 233 9.95 2.88 -2.59
C LEU A 233 10.28 1.44 -2.99
N PRO A 234 10.56 1.10 -4.25
CA PRO A 234 11.07 -0.21 -4.60
C PRO A 234 12.44 -0.51 -3.97
N ASP A 235 13.38 0.45 -3.95
CA ASP A 235 14.67 0.27 -3.28
C ASP A 235 14.50 0.00 -1.78
N GLU A 236 13.59 0.72 -1.10
CA GLU A 236 13.25 0.48 0.31
C GLU A 236 12.67 -0.93 0.52
N LEU A 237 11.84 -1.43 -0.40
CA LEU A 237 11.30 -2.80 -0.35
C LEU A 237 12.42 -3.85 -0.42
N PHE A 238 13.37 -3.70 -1.36
CA PHE A 238 14.49 -4.63 -1.49
C PHE A 238 15.45 -4.57 -0.30
N ARG A 239 15.66 -3.38 0.28
CA ARG A 239 16.47 -3.19 1.52
C ARG A 239 15.83 -3.84 2.74
N ALA A 240 14.52 -3.95 2.75
CA ALA A 240 13.75 -4.51 3.86
C ALA A 240 13.76 -6.04 3.92
N ARG A 241 14.45 -6.72 2.99
CA ARG A 241 14.55 -8.19 2.99
C ARG A 241 15.06 -8.71 4.35
N GLY A 242 14.37 -9.72 4.89
CA GLY A 242 14.68 -10.31 6.19
C GLY A 242 14.29 -9.47 7.40
N SER A 243 13.54 -8.39 7.19
CA SER A 243 13.11 -7.52 8.29
C SER A 243 11.87 -8.05 8.99
N ARG A 244 11.74 -7.65 10.26
CA ARG A 244 10.59 -7.95 11.10
C ARG A 244 9.75 -6.69 11.32
N TYR A 245 8.43 -6.85 11.19
CA TYR A 245 7.45 -5.78 11.40
C TYR A 245 6.34 -6.19 12.33
N ARG A 246 5.65 -5.21 12.90
CA ARG A 246 4.48 -5.40 13.74
C ARG A 246 3.32 -4.56 13.25
N VAL A 247 2.13 -5.14 13.34
CA VAL A 247 0.87 -4.46 13.05
C VAL A 247 0.02 -4.49 14.31
N ILE A 248 -0.21 -3.33 14.91
CA ILE A 248 -1.00 -3.20 16.13
C ILE A 248 -2.46 -3.04 15.73
N VAL A 249 -3.33 -3.90 16.26
CA VAL A 249 -4.76 -3.91 15.99
C VAL A 249 -5.48 -3.08 17.06
N GLY A 250 -6.27 -2.12 16.62
CA GLY A 250 -7.18 -1.35 17.47
C GLY A 250 -8.54 -2.04 17.65
N GLU A 251 -9.34 -1.54 18.58
CA GLU A 251 -10.72 -2.00 18.73
C GLU A 251 -11.54 -1.61 17.49
N PRO A 252 -12.39 -2.52 16.99
CA PRO A 252 -13.30 -2.21 15.89
C PRO A 252 -14.25 -1.07 16.27
N ILE A 253 -14.47 -0.16 15.36
CA ILE A 253 -15.36 1.00 15.50
C ILE A 253 -16.63 0.68 14.72
N PRO A 254 -17.78 0.46 15.39
CA PRO A 254 -19.03 0.20 14.73
C PRO A 254 -19.43 1.33 13.79
N TRP A 255 -19.87 1.00 12.58
CA TRP A 255 -20.24 2.02 11.58
C TRP A 255 -21.36 2.94 12.05
N GLN A 256 -22.29 2.44 12.90
CA GLN A 256 -23.36 3.25 13.50
C GLN A 256 -22.81 4.39 14.35
N SER A 257 -21.66 4.18 15.01
CA SER A 257 -21.02 5.20 15.84
C SER A 257 -20.41 6.35 15.03
N LEU A 258 -20.22 6.16 13.72
CA LEU A 258 -19.74 7.19 12.80
C LEU A 258 -20.84 8.20 12.42
N LEU A 259 -22.09 7.89 12.74
CA LEU A 259 -23.26 8.73 12.50
C LEU A 259 -23.56 9.70 13.66
N SER A 260 -22.68 9.78 14.66
CA SER A 260 -22.89 10.60 15.85
C SER A 260 -23.12 12.07 15.52
N GLU A 261 -24.13 12.68 16.13
CA GLU A 261 -24.43 14.10 15.95
C GLU A 261 -23.24 14.99 16.28
N GLY A 262 -23.04 16.02 15.48
CA GLY A 262 -22.02 17.06 15.68
C GLY A 262 -20.62 16.75 15.15
N ARG A 263 -20.38 15.55 14.58
CA ARG A 263 -19.09 15.22 13.92
C ARG A 263 -19.25 15.06 12.43
N THR A 264 -18.37 15.73 11.68
CA THR A 264 -18.30 15.55 10.25
C THR A 264 -17.46 14.30 9.89
N PRO A 265 -17.62 13.73 8.68
CA PRO A 265 -16.74 12.65 8.22
C PRO A 265 -15.24 13.02 8.22
N ASP A 266 -14.89 14.30 8.09
CA ASP A 266 -13.50 14.77 8.21
C ASP A 266 -13.02 14.70 9.67
N ASP A 267 -13.85 15.11 10.64
CA ASP A 267 -13.53 15.01 12.08
C ASP A 267 -13.34 13.54 12.48
N GLU A 268 -14.24 12.65 12.02
CA GLU A 268 -14.13 11.21 12.27
C GLU A 268 -12.85 10.63 11.67
N ALA A 269 -12.48 11.04 10.46
CA ALA A 269 -11.23 10.57 9.84
C ALA A 269 -10.00 10.96 10.68
N GLN A 270 -9.96 12.19 11.22
CA GLN A 270 -8.84 12.61 12.08
C GLN A 270 -8.90 11.92 13.46
N ARG A 271 -10.08 11.69 14.02
CA ARG A 271 -10.23 10.90 15.25
C ARG A 271 -9.69 9.48 15.09
N ILE A 272 -10.06 8.80 14.00
CA ILE A 272 -9.59 7.43 13.73
C ILE A 272 -8.07 7.41 13.45
N ARG A 273 -7.55 8.45 12.75
CA ARG A 273 -6.11 8.64 12.61
C ARG A 273 -5.43 8.74 13.99
N ALA A 274 -5.96 9.57 14.89
CA ALA A 274 -5.41 9.72 16.24
C ALA A 274 -5.43 8.39 17.00
N ILE A 275 -6.51 7.60 16.92
CA ILE A 275 -6.58 6.25 17.50
C ILE A 275 -5.46 5.37 16.95
N SER A 276 -5.26 5.32 15.63
CA SER A 276 -4.19 4.54 15.03
C SER A 276 -2.81 4.90 15.60
N TYR A 277 -2.50 6.18 15.78
CA TYR A 277 -1.22 6.62 16.36
C TYR A 277 -1.12 6.33 17.86
N GLN A 278 -2.24 6.47 18.60
CA GLN A 278 -2.30 6.14 20.02
C GLN A 278 -1.98 4.66 20.28
N LEU A 279 -2.38 3.74 19.40
CA LEU A 279 -2.03 2.32 19.49
C LEU A 279 -0.52 2.11 19.61
N ARG A 280 0.27 2.89 18.88
CA ARG A 280 1.73 2.84 18.95
C ARG A 280 2.27 3.36 20.28
N GLU A 281 1.76 4.50 20.72
CA GLU A 281 2.20 5.10 22.00
C GLU A 281 1.90 4.19 23.18
N ASP A 282 0.73 3.56 23.19
CA ASP A 282 0.33 2.63 24.26
C ASP A 282 1.16 1.34 24.20
N TYR A 283 1.46 0.83 23.00
CA TYR A 283 2.34 -0.33 22.85
C TYR A 283 3.74 -0.03 23.41
N ASP A 284 4.32 1.12 23.08
CA ASP A 284 5.67 1.49 23.52
C ASP A 284 5.75 1.70 25.03
N LYS A 285 4.70 2.22 25.69
CA LYS A 285 4.65 2.34 27.16
C LYS A 285 4.68 1.01 27.89
N HIS A 286 4.19 -0.07 27.27
CA HIS A 286 4.11 -1.38 27.91
C HIS A 286 5.26 -2.33 27.54
N HIS A 287 6.05 -2.01 26.50
CA HIS A 287 7.08 -2.90 25.95
C HIS A 287 8.43 -2.21 25.70
N GLY A 288 8.56 -0.91 26.05
CA GLY A 288 9.76 -0.07 25.87
C GLY A 288 10.51 0.19 27.20
#